data_aa0f24236d5213888fde822925b7b536
#
_entry.id   aa0f24236d5213888fde822925b7b536
#
_cell.length_a   1.000
_cell.length_b   1.000
_cell.length_c   1.000
_cell.angle_alpha   90.00
_cell.angle_beta   90.00
_cell.angle_gamma   90.00
#
_symmetry.space_group_name_H-M   'P 1'
#
loop_
_entity.id
_entity.type
_entity.pdbx_description
1 polymer ?
#
loop_
_entity_poly.entity_id
_entity_poly.type
_entity_poly.pdbx_seq_one_letter_code
_entity_poly.pdbx_strand_id
1 'polypeptide(L)'
;MSGFSLQSEPFTLDRDCEAVMVPQGEPVTLPAGQTGYITQALGGSFTVYVEGNLFRIAGKNADALGKPEPPPLELPDNASDEDVEVLIWQQLRTVFDPEIPVNVVELGLVYDVSIEHQDDDQRVVYVKMTLTAPGCGMGDVLIDDARIKIEMIPTVARADVDLVFDPPWNQMMMSDVAKLET
;
A
#
# COMPACT_ATOMS: atom_id res chain seq x y z
N MET A 1 -23.60 2.46 -13.91
CA MET A 1 -23.08 3.80 -13.76
C MET A 1 -21.79 3.75 -12.97
N SER A 2 -20.72 3.99 -13.61
CA SER A 2 -19.43 4.00 -12.96
C SER A 2 -19.40 5.17 -11.99
N GLY A 3 -19.56 4.88 -10.73
CA GLY A 3 -19.39 5.86 -9.67
C GLY A 3 -17.95 6.23 -9.46
N PHE A 4 -17.25 6.60 -10.51
CA PHE A 4 -16.01 7.33 -10.37
C PHE A 4 -16.36 8.78 -10.07
N SER A 5 -17.02 8.99 -8.94
CA SER A 5 -16.85 10.29 -8.36
C SER A 5 -15.41 10.28 -7.84
N LEU A 6 -14.54 10.79 -8.65
CA LEU A 6 -13.29 11.33 -8.18
C LEU A 6 -13.71 12.44 -7.23
N GLN A 7 -14.11 12.04 -6.03
CA GLN A 7 -14.33 13.00 -4.97
C GLN A 7 -12.95 13.43 -4.51
N SER A 8 -12.37 14.31 -5.31
CA SER A 8 -11.18 15.01 -4.86
C SER A 8 -11.61 15.94 -3.74
N GLU A 9 -11.18 15.65 -2.54
CA GLU A 9 -11.45 16.45 -1.36
C GLU A 9 -10.32 17.45 -1.16
N PRO A 10 -10.60 18.75 -1.09
CA PRO A 10 -9.54 19.74 -0.85
C PRO A 10 -8.99 19.58 0.56
N PHE A 11 -7.69 19.82 0.70
CA PHE A 11 -7.02 19.79 1.99
C PHE A 11 -6.02 20.94 2.14
N THR A 12 -5.70 21.26 3.38
CA THR A 12 -4.60 22.15 3.75
C THR A 12 -3.81 21.44 4.85
N LEU A 13 -2.50 21.33 4.68
CA LEU A 13 -1.66 20.67 5.68
C LEU A 13 -1.55 21.54 6.94
N ASP A 14 -1.80 20.92 8.09
CA ASP A 14 -1.70 21.58 9.39
C ASP A 14 -0.26 21.65 9.89
N ARG A 15 0.63 20.84 9.36
CA ARG A 15 2.04 20.78 9.70
C ARG A 15 2.83 20.27 8.51
N ASP A 16 4.16 20.36 8.61
CA ASP A 16 5.02 19.73 7.61
C ASP A 16 4.72 18.22 7.58
N CYS A 17 4.65 17.64 6.40
CA CYS A 17 4.24 16.26 6.22
C CYS A 17 5.17 15.54 5.25
N GLU A 18 5.68 14.39 5.68
CA GLU A 18 6.45 13.52 4.79
C GLU A 18 5.51 12.87 3.77
N ALA A 19 5.96 12.85 2.53
CA ALA A 19 5.23 12.26 1.42
C ALA A 19 6.21 11.60 0.45
N VAL A 20 5.68 10.78 -0.43
CA VAL A 20 6.46 10.12 -1.48
C VAL A 20 5.87 10.51 -2.82
N MET A 21 6.70 11.07 -3.70
CA MET A 21 6.28 11.44 -5.04
C MET A 21 5.96 10.19 -5.87
N VAL A 22 4.82 10.19 -6.52
CA VAL A 22 4.36 9.06 -7.36
C VAL A 22 4.44 9.52 -8.81
N PRO A 23 4.96 8.71 -9.72
CA PRO A 23 5.43 7.33 -9.60
C PRO A 23 6.92 7.17 -9.25
N GLN A 24 7.67 8.25 -9.08
CA GLN A 24 9.12 8.24 -8.94
C GLN A 24 9.61 7.58 -7.64
N GLY A 25 8.78 7.57 -6.58
CA GLY A 25 9.18 7.00 -5.30
C GLY A 25 10.12 7.91 -4.50
N GLU A 26 10.25 9.16 -4.88
CA GLU A 26 11.16 10.11 -4.22
C GLU A 26 10.51 10.68 -2.96
N PRO A 27 11.17 10.54 -1.79
CA PRO A 27 10.65 11.13 -0.57
C PRO A 27 10.79 12.64 -0.59
N VAL A 28 9.72 13.33 -0.17
CA VAL A 28 9.70 14.78 -0.07
C VAL A 28 8.99 15.19 1.21
N THR A 29 9.20 16.44 1.64
CA THR A 29 8.44 17.02 2.75
C THR A 29 7.57 18.14 2.20
N LEU A 30 6.25 17.97 2.33
CA LEU A 30 5.30 19.01 1.96
C LEU A 30 5.17 19.98 3.14
N PRO A 31 5.29 21.29 2.92
CA PRO A 31 5.27 22.26 4.03
C PRO A 31 3.88 22.46 4.61
N ALA A 32 3.85 22.88 5.87
CA ALA A 32 2.61 23.33 6.51
C ALA A 32 1.97 24.44 5.68
N GLY A 33 0.65 24.39 5.55
CA GLY A 33 -0.10 25.33 4.72
C GLY A 33 -0.21 24.94 3.26
N GLN A 34 0.46 23.87 2.84
CA GLN A 34 0.33 23.36 1.47
C GLN A 34 -1.10 22.92 1.21
N THR A 35 -1.65 23.35 0.08
CA THR A 35 -3.01 22.98 -0.35
C THR A 35 -2.96 22.04 -1.52
N GLY A 36 -4.01 21.24 -1.67
CA GLY A 36 -4.17 20.32 -2.77
C GLY A 36 -5.47 19.53 -2.62
N TYR A 37 -5.53 18.38 -3.29
CA TYR A 37 -6.73 17.55 -3.29
C TYR A 37 -6.37 16.10 -2.95
N ILE A 38 -7.15 15.50 -2.04
CA ILE A 38 -7.07 14.06 -1.78
C ILE A 38 -7.81 13.36 -2.91
N THR A 39 -7.11 12.58 -3.73
CA THR A 39 -7.70 11.88 -4.87
C THR A 39 -8.06 10.44 -4.53
N GLN A 40 -7.42 9.87 -3.51
CA GLN A 40 -7.66 8.50 -3.10
C GLN A 40 -7.30 8.34 -1.61
N ALA A 41 -8.17 7.67 -0.86
CA ALA A 41 -7.97 7.42 0.57
C ALA A 41 -8.27 5.94 0.85
N LEU A 42 -7.48 5.06 0.25
CA LEU A 42 -7.66 3.61 0.35
C LEU A 42 -6.50 2.97 1.08
N GLY A 43 -6.81 1.95 1.90
CA GLY A 43 -5.79 1.12 2.52
C GLY A 43 -4.97 1.79 3.61
N GLY A 44 -5.49 2.82 4.25
CA GLY A 44 -4.76 3.50 5.33
C GLY A 44 -3.64 4.40 4.85
N SER A 45 -3.63 4.76 3.57
CA SER A 45 -2.75 5.80 3.03
C SER A 45 -3.56 6.72 2.13
N PHE A 46 -3.00 7.88 1.82
CA PHE A 46 -3.68 8.89 1.02
C PHE A 46 -2.86 9.21 -0.21
N THR A 47 -3.52 9.30 -1.36
CA THR A 47 -2.92 9.85 -2.56
C THR A 47 -3.46 11.26 -2.74
N VAL A 48 -2.56 12.21 -2.88
CA VAL A 48 -2.93 13.63 -2.98
C VAL A 48 -2.33 14.25 -4.24
N TYR A 49 -3.05 15.21 -4.79
CA TYR A 49 -2.61 15.98 -5.95
C TYR A 49 -2.22 17.38 -5.49
N VAL A 50 -0.98 17.75 -5.73
CA VAL A 50 -0.42 19.05 -5.36
C VAL A 50 0.39 19.61 -6.53
N GLU A 51 -0.01 20.76 -7.03
CA GLU A 51 0.72 21.50 -8.07
C GLU A 51 1.12 20.66 -9.30
N GLY A 52 0.22 19.79 -9.75
CA GLY A 52 0.46 18.98 -10.94
C GLY A 52 1.14 17.64 -10.68
N ASN A 53 1.44 17.31 -9.43
CA ASN A 53 2.11 16.06 -9.06
C ASN A 53 1.26 15.26 -8.09
N LEU A 54 1.44 13.96 -8.12
CA LEU A 54 0.81 13.05 -7.16
C LEU A 54 1.80 12.68 -6.07
N PHE A 55 1.31 12.64 -4.85
CA PHE A 55 2.10 12.22 -3.67
C PHE A 55 1.30 11.22 -2.87
N ARG A 56 2.02 10.32 -2.21
CA ARG A 56 1.42 9.38 -1.27
C ARG A 56 1.80 9.78 0.16
N ILE A 57 0.80 9.89 1.02
CA ILE A 57 0.97 10.22 2.43
C ILE A 57 0.55 9.01 3.26
N ALA A 58 1.43 8.55 4.15
CA ALA A 58 1.15 7.41 5.01
C ALA A 58 0.02 7.72 6.00
N GLY A 59 -0.73 6.69 6.39
CA GLY A 59 -1.84 6.84 7.33
C GLY A 59 -1.44 7.41 8.68
N LYS A 60 -0.19 7.18 9.13
CA LYS A 60 0.32 7.77 10.37
C LYS A 60 0.34 9.30 10.34
N ASN A 61 0.32 9.87 9.15
CA ASN A 61 0.32 11.33 8.93
C ASN A 61 -1.07 11.86 8.58
N ALA A 62 -2.11 11.08 8.81
CA ALA A 62 -3.50 11.49 8.53
C ALA A 62 -3.87 12.78 9.26
N ASP A 63 -3.33 13.01 10.44
CA ASP A 63 -3.57 14.22 11.21
C ASP A 63 -3.19 15.49 10.45
N ALA A 64 -2.10 15.44 9.66
CA ALA A 64 -1.68 16.57 8.84
C ALA A 64 -2.75 16.94 7.80
N LEU A 65 -3.55 15.98 7.37
CA LEU A 65 -4.65 16.17 6.43
C LEU A 65 -5.98 16.46 7.12
N GLY A 66 -6.01 16.50 8.44
CA GLY A 66 -7.24 16.66 9.20
C GLY A 66 -8.11 15.41 9.21
N LYS A 67 -7.54 14.24 8.98
CA LYS A 67 -8.25 12.97 8.94
C LYS A 67 -7.90 12.12 10.17
N PRO A 68 -8.81 11.23 10.59
CA PRO A 68 -8.49 10.31 11.69
C PRO A 68 -7.42 9.29 11.26
N GLU A 69 -6.56 8.95 12.19
CA GLU A 69 -5.58 7.89 11.97
C GLU A 69 -6.31 6.54 11.86
N PRO A 70 -5.92 5.67 10.92
CA PRO A 70 -6.53 4.34 10.83
C PRO A 70 -6.33 3.56 12.14
N PRO A 71 -7.31 2.73 12.55
CA PRO A 71 -7.18 1.96 13.77
C PRO A 71 -6.01 0.97 13.69
N PRO A 72 -5.32 0.70 14.82
CA PRO A 72 -4.23 -0.26 14.81
C PRO A 72 -4.75 -1.67 14.54
N LEU A 73 -3.90 -2.49 13.92
CA LEU A 73 -4.21 -3.89 13.70
C LEU A 73 -4.09 -4.64 15.02
N GLU A 74 -4.97 -5.60 15.24
CA GLU A 74 -5.00 -6.41 16.46
C GLU A 74 -4.87 -7.89 16.12
N LEU A 75 -4.12 -8.60 16.97
CA LEU A 75 -4.01 -10.05 16.95
C LEU A 75 -4.46 -10.59 18.29
N PRO A 76 -5.10 -11.78 18.32
CA PRO A 76 -5.40 -12.45 19.59
C PRO A 76 -4.11 -12.85 20.30
N ASP A 77 -4.19 -13.01 21.61
CA ASP A 77 -3.11 -13.60 22.38
C ASP A 77 -2.87 -15.03 21.87
N ASN A 78 -1.61 -15.43 21.71
CA ASN A 78 -1.24 -16.72 21.12
C ASN A 78 -1.68 -16.88 19.66
N ALA A 79 -1.64 -15.80 18.88
CA ALA A 79 -1.98 -15.86 17.45
C ALA A 79 -1.10 -16.88 16.73
N SER A 80 -1.73 -17.67 15.87
CA SER A 80 -1.03 -18.63 15.01
C SER A 80 -0.48 -17.96 13.76
N ASP A 81 0.37 -18.68 13.02
CA ASP A 81 0.85 -18.18 11.72
C ASP A 81 -0.33 -17.96 10.76
N GLU A 82 -1.37 -18.79 10.86
CA GLU A 82 -2.56 -18.62 10.03
C GLU A 82 -3.28 -17.30 10.33
N ASP A 83 -3.35 -16.91 11.62
CA ASP A 83 -3.93 -15.62 12.01
C ASP A 83 -3.13 -14.47 11.42
N VAL A 84 -1.81 -14.56 11.47
CA VAL A 84 -0.91 -13.55 10.89
C VAL A 84 -1.05 -13.53 9.37
N GLU A 85 -1.12 -14.70 8.73
CA GLU A 85 -1.26 -14.78 7.28
C GLU A 85 -2.55 -14.11 6.79
N VAL A 86 -3.66 -14.28 7.52
CA VAL A 86 -4.91 -13.59 7.19
C VAL A 86 -4.71 -12.08 7.18
N LEU A 87 -4.02 -11.54 8.19
CA LEU A 87 -3.72 -10.10 8.22
C LEU A 87 -2.77 -9.68 7.12
N ILE A 88 -1.79 -10.51 6.77
CA ILE A 88 -0.88 -10.23 5.64
C ILE A 88 -1.68 -10.04 4.36
N TRP A 89 -2.58 -10.96 4.05
CA TRP A 89 -3.42 -10.85 2.86
C TRP A 89 -4.34 -9.65 2.92
N GLN A 90 -4.91 -9.33 4.08
CA GLN A 90 -5.73 -8.14 4.25
C GLN A 90 -4.91 -6.86 3.99
N GLN A 91 -3.69 -6.80 4.52
CA GLN A 91 -2.82 -5.64 4.30
C GLN A 91 -2.41 -5.52 2.83
N LEU A 92 -2.11 -6.62 2.17
CA LEU A 92 -1.78 -6.60 0.74
C LEU A 92 -2.97 -6.14 -0.11
N ARG A 93 -4.20 -6.44 0.29
CA ARG A 93 -5.40 -5.93 -0.39
C ARG A 93 -5.59 -4.43 -0.22
N THR A 94 -4.83 -3.80 0.64
CA THR A 94 -4.84 -2.33 0.79
C THR A 94 -3.73 -1.64 -0.02
N VAL A 95 -2.92 -2.42 -0.74
CA VAL A 95 -1.88 -1.89 -1.62
C VAL A 95 -2.46 -1.79 -3.02
N PHE A 96 -2.64 -0.57 -3.50
CA PHE A 96 -3.26 -0.31 -4.79
C PHE A 96 -2.24 0.16 -5.80
N ASP A 97 -2.41 -0.26 -7.05
CA ASP A 97 -1.66 0.30 -8.16
C ASP A 97 -2.09 1.75 -8.32
N PRO A 98 -1.17 2.71 -8.39
CA PRO A 98 -1.54 4.12 -8.53
C PRO A 98 -2.24 4.48 -9.83
N GLU A 99 -2.08 3.69 -10.87
CA GLU A 99 -2.69 3.93 -12.18
C GLU A 99 -4.00 3.15 -12.36
N ILE A 100 -4.10 1.99 -11.70
CA ILE A 100 -5.26 1.11 -11.82
C ILE A 100 -5.91 1.02 -10.42
N PRO A 101 -7.20 1.34 -10.27
CA PRO A 101 -7.84 1.34 -8.95
C PRO A 101 -8.16 -0.07 -8.45
N VAL A 102 -7.18 -0.96 -8.51
CA VAL A 102 -7.29 -2.36 -8.10
C VAL A 102 -6.08 -2.70 -7.24
N ASN A 103 -6.28 -3.47 -6.18
CA ASN A 103 -5.20 -3.85 -5.29
C ASN A 103 -4.31 -4.94 -5.91
N VAL A 104 -3.11 -5.06 -5.37
CA VAL A 104 -2.09 -5.99 -5.93
C VAL A 104 -2.49 -7.45 -5.84
N VAL A 105 -3.33 -7.83 -4.87
CA VAL A 105 -3.81 -9.21 -4.74
C VAL A 105 -4.76 -9.54 -5.89
N GLU A 106 -5.73 -8.68 -6.15
CA GLU A 106 -6.70 -8.88 -7.22
C GLU A 106 -6.06 -8.79 -8.61
N LEU A 107 -4.99 -8.00 -8.74
CA LEU A 107 -4.21 -7.93 -9.97
C LEU A 107 -3.37 -9.18 -10.22
N GLY A 108 -3.23 -10.07 -9.22
CA GLY A 108 -2.40 -11.26 -9.36
C GLY A 108 -0.91 -10.98 -9.29
N LEU A 109 -0.52 -9.90 -8.63
CA LEU A 109 0.89 -9.49 -8.52
C LEU A 109 1.62 -10.17 -7.36
N VAL A 110 0.90 -10.78 -6.41
CA VAL A 110 1.49 -11.47 -5.27
C VAL A 110 1.63 -12.94 -5.62
N TYR A 111 2.87 -13.43 -5.72
CA TYR A 111 3.15 -14.80 -6.12
C TYR A 111 3.34 -15.75 -4.96
N ASP A 112 3.90 -15.29 -3.85
CA ASP A 112 4.15 -16.14 -2.69
C ASP A 112 4.21 -15.32 -1.41
N VAL A 113 3.74 -15.91 -0.32
CA VAL A 113 3.81 -15.35 1.03
C VAL A 113 4.27 -16.47 1.95
N SER A 114 5.34 -16.25 2.69
CA SER A 114 5.82 -17.20 3.69
C SER A 114 6.18 -16.50 4.99
N ILE A 115 6.07 -17.23 6.09
CA ILE A 115 6.34 -16.72 7.44
C ILE A 115 7.43 -17.57 8.05
N GLU A 116 8.45 -16.91 8.61
CA GLU A 116 9.51 -17.56 9.36
C GLU A 116 9.47 -17.10 10.81
N HIS A 117 9.49 -18.05 11.74
CA HIS A 117 9.58 -17.75 13.15
C HIS A 117 11.01 -17.39 13.54
N GLN A 118 11.11 -16.35 14.36
CA GLN A 118 12.36 -15.97 14.98
C GLN A 118 12.25 -16.19 16.50
N ASP A 119 13.37 -16.00 17.20
CA ASP A 119 13.35 -16.02 18.66
C ASP A 119 12.43 -14.90 19.19
N ASP A 120 11.91 -15.05 20.42
CA ASP A 120 11.07 -14.07 21.11
C ASP A 120 9.69 -13.85 20.47
N ASP A 121 9.10 -14.89 19.87
CA ASP A 121 7.79 -14.84 19.23
C ASP A 121 7.68 -13.81 18.12
N GLN A 122 8.83 -13.45 17.53
CA GLN A 122 8.88 -12.54 16.38
C GLN A 122 8.79 -13.33 15.08
N ARG A 123 8.23 -12.69 14.06
CA ARG A 123 8.09 -13.30 12.75
C ARG A 123 8.74 -12.42 11.68
N VAL A 124 9.29 -13.07 10.66
CA VAL A 124 9.74 -12.41 9.44
C VAL A 124 8.85 -12.91 8.30
N VAL A 125 8.32 -11.99 7.53
CA VAL A 125 7.43 -12.31 6.41
C VAL A 125 8.20 -12.12 5.11
N TYR A 126 8.13 -13.11 4.24
CA TYR A 126 8.73 -13.06 2.90
C TYR A 126 7.62 -13.05 1.87
N VAL A 127 7.64 -12.07 0.98
CA VAL A 127 6.64 -11.93 -0.08
C VAL A 127 7.37 -11.82 -1.42
N LYS A 128 6.87 -12.56 -2.41
CA LYS A 128 7.33 -12.42 -3.79
C LYS A 128 6.21 -11.76 -4.59
N MET A 129 6.54 -10.64 -5.22
CA MET A 129 5.61 -9.85 -6.02
C MET A 129 6.19 -9.60 -7.40
N THR A 130 5.32 -9.26 -8.33
CA THR A 130 5.72 -8.82 -9.66
C THR A 130 5.03 -7.51 -10.02
N LEU A 131 5.32 -7.01 -11.22
CA LEU A 131 4.70 -5.81 -11.78
C LEU A 131 3.97 -6.17 -13.07
N THR A 132 2.99 -5.34 -13.43
CA THR A 132 2.27 -5.49 -14.68
C THR A 132 3.16 -5.23 -15.90
N ALA A 133 4.21 -4.42 -15.72
CA ALA A 133 5.18 -4.14 -16.78
C ALA A 133 6.59 -3.98 -16.17
N PRO A 134 7.59 -4.72 -16.66
CA PRO A 134 8.98 -4.52 -16.25
C PRO A 134 9.46 -3.10 -16.59
N GLY A 135 10.27 -2.51 -15.71
CA GLY A 135 10.81 -1.17 -15.93
C GLY A 135 9.84 -0.03 -15.62
N CYS A 136 8.66 -0.35 -15.08
CA CYS A 136 7.77 0.66 -14.52
C CYS A 136 8.43 1.23 -13.26
N GLY A 137 8.58 2.54 -13.17
CA GLY A 137 9.19 3.22 -12.01
C GLY A 137 8.38 3.12 -10.72
N MET A 138 7.30 2.37 -10.74
CA MET A 138 6.35 2.18 -9.65
C MET A 138 6.68 0.99 -8.75
N GLY A 139 7.59 0.11 -9.18
CA GLY A 139 7.90 -1.10 -8.43
C GLY A 139 8.37 -0.83 -7.02
N ASP A 140 9.27 0.13 -6.86
CA ASP A 140 9.80 0.49 -5.56
C ASP A 140 8.71 1.03 -4.63
N VAL A 141 7.78 1.81 -5.16
CA VAL A 141 6.66 2.38 -4.39
C VAL A 141 5.74 1.26 -3.90
N LEU A 142 5.39 0.33 -4.77
CA LEU A 142 4.53 -0.80 -4.40
C LEU A 142 5.19 -1.72 -3.39
N ILE A 143 6.47 -2.02 -3.56
CA ILE A 143 7.23 -2.86 -2.63
C ILE A 143 7.32 -2.21 -1.27
N ASP A 144 7.66 -0.91 -1.21
CA ASP A 144 7.74 -0.19 0.06
C ASP A 144 6.39 -0.11 0.75
N ASP A 145 5.32 0.14 0.01
CA ASP A 145 3.98 0.20 0.56
C ASP A 145 3.55 -1.15 1.14
N ALA A 146 3.80 -2.24 0.42
CA ALA A 146 3.53 -3.60 0.89
C ALA A 146 4.33 -3.91 2.14
N ARG A 147 5.63 -3.61 2.15
CA ARG A 147 6.51 -3.85 3.29
C ARG A 147 6.02 -3.10 4.53
N ILE A 148 5.76 -1.82 4.40
CA ILE A 148 5.31 -0.97 5.52
C ILE A 148 4.01 -1.51 6.10
N LYS A 149 3.05 -1.87 5.26
CA LYS A 149 1.75 -2.36 5.71
C LYS A 149 1.84 -3.71 6.39
N ILE A 150 2.70 -4.61 5.90
CA ILE A 150 2.92 -5.91 6.56
C ILE A 150 3.62 -5.71 7.90
N GLU A 151 4.59 -4.81 7.98
CA GLU A 151 5.30 -4.52 9.22
C GLU A 151 4.43 -3.86 10.29
N MET A 152 3.25 -3.36 9.93
CA MET A 152 2.26 -2.86 10.90
C MET A 152 1.58 -3.99 11.67
N ILE A 153 1.66 -5.22 11.21
CA ILE A 153 1.03 -6.37 11.88
C ILE A 153 1.80 -6.67 13.17
N PRO A 154 1.11 -6.80 14.32
CA PRO A 154 1.77 -7.18 15.57
C PRO A 154 2.54 -8.51 15.40
N THR A 155 3.66 -8.64 16.06
CA THR A 155 4.60 -9.78 16.00
C THR A 155 5.43 -9.88 14.72
N VAL A 156 5.16 -9.10 13.69
CA VAL A 156 6.01 -9.05 12.50
C VAL A 156 7.14 -8.07 12.75
N ALA A 157 8.37 -8.60 12.88
CA ALA A 157 9.56 -7.79 13.10
C ALA A 157 10.07 -7.16 11.81
N ARG A 158 9.89 -7.87 10.70
CA ARG A 158 10.39 -7.43 9.40
C ARG A 158 9.61 -8.10 8.28
N ALA A 159 9.43 -7.40 7.19
CA ALA A 159 8.90 -7.94 5.95
C ALA A 159 9.93 -7.73 4.84
N ASP A 160 10.27 -8.81 4.14
CA ASP A 160 11.11 -8.78 2.95
C ASP A 160 10.21 -9.00 1.74
N VAL A 161 10.07 -7.98 0.92
CA VAL A 161 9.25 -8.04 -0.29
C VAL A 161 10.20 -8.02 -1.49
N ASP A 162 10.26 -9.13 -2.21
CA ASP A 162 11.13 -9.29 -3.38
C ASP A 162 10.33 -9.11 -4.66
N LEU A 163 10.91 -8.37 -5.60
CA LEU A 163 10.35 -8.19 -6.92
C LEU A 163 10.89 -9.29 -7.84
N VAL A 164 10.00 -10.08 -8.41
CA VAL A 164 10.34 -11.18 -9.31
C VAL A 164 9.59 -11.03 -10.63
N PHE A 165 10.21 -11.47 -11.74
CA PHE A 165 9.62 -11.37 -13.07
C PHE A 165 9.45 -12.73 -13.74
N ASP A 166 9.56 -13.82 -12.98
CA ASP A 166 9.37 -15.17 -13.45
C ASP A 166 8.42 -15.93 -12.52
N PRO A 167 7.25 -16.38 -13.02
CA PRO A 167 6.76 -16.17 -14.39
C PRO A 167 6.35 -14.73 -14.65
N PRO A 168 6.42 -14.27 -15.92
CA PRO A 168 5.96 -12.93 -16.25
C PRO A 168 4.46 -12.79 -16.05
N TRP A 169 4.06 -11.63 -15.56
CA TRP A 169 2.64 -11.34 -15.32
C TRP A 169 1.89 -11.21 -16.65
N ASN A 170 0.63 -11.66 -16.65
CA ASN A 170 -0.29 -11.46 -17.77
C ASN A 170 -1.71 -11.24 -17.22
N GLN A 171 -2.61 -10.76 -18.06
CA GLN A 171 -3.96 -10.39 -17.66
C GLN A 171 -4.79 -11.58 -17.15
N MET A 172 -4.41 -12.80 -17.50
CA MET A 172 -5.13 -13.99 -17.03
C MET A 172 -4.90 -14.26 -15.54
N MET A 173 -3.89 -13.63 -14.95
CA MET A 173 -3.60 -13.75 -13.53
C MET A 173 -4.50 -12.87 -12.66
N MET A 174 -5.22 -11.92 -13.28
CA MET A 174 -6.14 -11.05 -12.57
C MET A 174 -7.37 -11.83 -12.08
N SER A 175 -7.89 -11.43 -10.91
CA SER A 175 -9.18 -11.96 -10.45
C SER A 175 -10.30 -11.46 -11.36
N ASP A 176 -11.47 -12.09 -11.26
CA ASP A 176 -12.64 -11.66 -12.02
C ASP A 176 -13.03 -10.22 -11.67
N VAL A 177 -12.91 -9.83 -10.40
CA VAL A 177 -13.19 -8.47 -9.95
C VAL A 177 -12.23 -7.48 -10.63
N ALA A 178 -10.94 -7.79 -10.67
CA ALA A 178 -9.94 -6.93 -11.30
C ALA A 178 -10.20 -6.77 -12.79
N LYS A 179 -10.61 -7.83 -13.48
CA LYS A 179 -10.94 -7.78 -14.91
C LYS A 179 -12.11 -6.86 -15.21
N LEU A 180 -13.04 -6.73 -14.26
CA LEU A 180 -14.18 -5.82 -14.41
C LEU A 180 -13.80 -4.35 -14.18
N GLU A 181 -12.75 -4.08 -13.39
CA GLU A 181 -12.31 -2.73 -13.06
C GLU A 181 -11.31 -2.16 -14.08
N THR A 182 -10.78 -2.99 -14.95
CA THR A 182 -9.79 -2.54 -15.95
C THR A 182 -10.37 -2.39 -17.38
#